data_bcbce5da7adac74101edf21acfb01807
#
_entry.id   bcbce5da7adac74101edf21acfb01807
#
_cell.length_a   1.000
_cell.length_b   1.000
_cell.length_c   1.000
_cell.angle_alpha   90.00
_cell.angle_beta   90.00
_cell.angle_gamma   90.00
#
_symmetry.space_group_name_H-M   'P 1'
#
loop_
_entity.id
_entity.type
_entity.pdbx_description
1 polymer ?
#
loop_
_entity_poly.entity_id
_entity_poly.type
_entity_poly.pdbx_seq_one_letter_code
_entity_poly.pdbx_strand_id
1 'polypeptide(L)'
;MKKKLFFTVTNDLVYDQRMIRICSSLSAAGYDVTLVGRRNSNAPPLGTQPFRQYRLRTWFRSGKGFYIEYNLRLFFLLLTQKMSALCAIDLDTILPCYLVSRIRRIPRLYDAHELFCEMQEVVSRPGIYRIWKAVERFCVPKFPNGYTVNDLIADEFFRLYGVRYAVIRNAPVLRPDPAADIARLPIAAPPLPAGRFILYQGAVNEGRCFESLIPAMQAVDAPLLICGEGNFMEPARALVRQYGLENKVIFRGMVRPEDLPPITRSAYIGITLFDRQGTSNYYSLANRFFDYIHAGIPQLAVNYPAYQEINNSYRIAVLVDKPGIREISDALNRLLNNTELYHTLLANCKQARLYYNWQEEEKKLVRIYQQLFCPQFFN
;
A
#
# COMPACT_ATOMS: atom_id res chain seq x y z
N MET A 1 21.95 -1.89 -26.14
CA MET A 1 20.54 -1.39 -26.09
C MET A 1 20.00 -1.53 -24.67
N LYS A 2 19.24 -0.52 -24.16
CA LYS A 2 18.60 -0.62 -22.85
C LYS A 2 17.61 -1.78 -22.82
N LYS A 3 17.56 -2.54 -21.73
CA LYS A 3 16.53 -3.58 -21.50
C LYS A 3 15.18 -2.92 -21.27
N LYS A 4 14.14 -3.39 -21.96
CA LYS A 4 12.79 -2.85 -21.89
C LYS A 4 11.97 -3.64 -20.88
N LEU A 5 11.45 -2.98 -19.85
CA LEU A 5 10.64 -3.57 -18.80
C LEU A 5 9.19 -3.10 -18.91
N PHE A 6 8.25 -4.02 -18.86
CA PHE A 6 6.83 -3.70 -18.82
C PHE A 6 6.24 -4.13 -17.49
N PHE A 7 5.49 -3.24 -16.88
CA PHE A 7 4.75 -3.43 -15.63
C PHE A 7 3.26 -3.29 -15.91
N THR A 8 2.45 -4.13 -15.31
CA THR A 8 1.00 -4.16 -15.56
C THR A 8 0.22 -4.15 -14.27
N VAL A 9 -0.73 -3.22 -14.12
CA VAL A 9 -1.56 -3.05 -12.94
C VAL A 9 -2.97 -2.67 -13.34
N THR A 10 -3.99 -3.00 -12.54
CA THR A 10 -5.38 -2.58 -12.78
C THR A 10 -5.73 -1.22 -12.15
N ASN A 11 -4.81 -0.64 -11.38
CA ASN A 11 -5.00 0.65 -10.70
C ASN A 11 -4.90 1.86 -11.63
N ASP A 12 -5.37 3.01 -11.15
CA ASP A 12 -5.05 4.30 -11.76
C ASP A 12 -3.61 4.70 -11.41
N LEU A 13 -2.81 5.00 -12.43
CA LEU A 13 -1.38 5.23 -12.32
C LEU A 13 -1.00 6.46 -11.48
N VAL A 14 -1.92 7.44 -11.30
CA VAL A 14 -1.65 8.65 -10.53
C VAL A 14 -1.52 8.37 -9.04
N TYR A 15 -2.28 7.40 -8.54
CA TYR A 15 -2.34 7.10 -7.10
C TYR A 15 -1.46 5.93 -6.68
N ASP A 16 -0.89 5.20 -7.62
CA ASP A 16 -0.05 4.02 -7.33
C ASP A 16 1.39 4.41 -6.99
N GLN A 17 1.58 4.87 -5.76
CA GLN A 17 2.88 5.35 -5.27
C GLN A 17 3.97 4.27 -5.26
N ARG A 18 3.60 3.00 -5.07
CA ARG A 18 4.56 1.89 -5.15
C ARG A 18 5.11 1.75 -6.56
N MET A 19 4.22 1.71 -7.54
CA MET A 19 4.64 1.56 -8.93
C MET A 19 5.40 2.77 -9.45
N ILE A 20 5.04 3.99 -9.02
CA ILE A 20 5.81 5.20 -9.34
C ILE A 20 7.25 5.06 -8.82
N ARG A 21 7.45 4.64 -7.57
CA ARG A 21 8.80 4.43 -7.01
C ARG A 21 9.57 3.34 -7.73
N ILE A 22 8.98 2.15 -7.91
CA ILE A 22 9.62 1.02 -8.59
C ILE A 22 10.04 1.39 -10.01
N CYS A 23 9.14 1.96 -10.80
CA CYS A 23 9.41 2.32 -12.19
C CYS A 23 10.44 3.45 -12.30
N SER A 24 10.40 4.44 -11.40
CA SER A 24 11.38 5.52 -11.37
C SER A 24 12.78 5.01 -11.04
N SER A 25 12.92 4.16 -10.04
CA SER A 25 14.19 3.56 -9.63
C SER A 25 14.82 2.72 -10.74
N LEU A 26 14.01 1.89 -11.39
CA LEU A 26 14.50 1.07 -12.51
C LEU A 26 14.84 1.91 -13.74
N SER A 27 14.11 3.00 -13.98
CA SER A 27 14.45 3.97 -15.03
C SER A 27 15.79 4.67 -14.73
N ALA A 28 16.00 5.08 -13.48
CA ALA A 28 17.27 5.67 -13.02
C ALA A 28 18.44 4.66 -13.10
N ALA A 29 18.18 3.37 -12.87
CA ALA A 29 19.14 2.28 -13.05
C ALA A 29 19.41 1.93 -14.52
N GLY A 30 18.86 2.68 -15.49
CA GLY A 30 19.18 2.58 -16.91
C GLY A 30 18.25 1.67 -17.72
N TYR A 31 17.18 1.15 -17.16
CA TYR A 31 16.17 0.40 -17.90
C TYR A 31 15.21 1.32 -18.66
N ASP A 32 14.65 0.82 -19.76
CA ASP A 32 13.56 1.48 -20.49
C ASP A 32 12.22 0.93 -19.96
N VAL A 33 11.57 1.69 -19.06
CA VAL A 33 10.42 1.22 -18.28
C VAL A 33 9.12 1.73 -18.87
N THR A 34 8.11 0.86 -18.97
CA THR A 34 6.72 1.20 -19.32
C THR A 34 5.77 0.63 -18.27
N LEU A 35 4.95 1.47 -17.68
CA LEU A 35 3.89 1.09 -16.75
C LEU A 35 2.54 1.17 -17.47
N VAL A 36 1.82 0.04 -17.49
CA VAL A 36 0.48 -0.08 -18.09
C VAL A 36 -0.55 -0.21 -16.97
N GLY A 37 -1.53 0.70 -16.96
CA GLY A 37 -2.60 0.68 -15.97
C GLY A 37 -3.96 0.99 -16.59
N ARG A 38 -4.94 1.19 -15.74
CA ARG A 38 -6.32 1.48 -16.13
C ARG A 38 -6.56 2.98 -16.35
N ARG A 39 -7.42 3.32 -17.31
CA ARG A 39 -8.01 4.65 -17.45
C ARG A 39 -9.40 4.68 -16.81
N ASN A 40 -9.54 5.33 -15.67
CA ASN A 40 -10.84 5.65 -15.09
C ASN A 40 -11.51 6.81 -15.84
N SER A 41 -12.85 6.90 -15.81
CA SER A 41 -13.61 7.95 -16.51
C SER A 41 -13.24 9.37 -16.06
N ASN A 42 -12.97 9.54 -14.77
CA ASN A 42 -12.61 10.82 -14.15
C ASN A 42 -11.12 10.87 -13.77
N ALA A 43 -10.27 10.05 -14.42
CA ALA A 43 -8.86 10.02 -14.11
C ALA A 43 -8.19 11.36 -14.43
N PRO A 44 -7.45 11.95 -13.48
CA PRO A 44 -6.68 13.16 -13.73
C PRO A 44 -5.62 12.92 -14.82
N PRO A 45 -5.09 13.98 -15.45
CA PRO A 45 -3.96 13.85 -16.37
C PRO A 45 -2.79 13.11 -15.70
N LEU A 46 -2.05 12.35 -16.51
CA LEU A 46 -0.80 11.74 -16.04
C LEU A 46 0.25 12.82 -15.84
N GLY A 47 0.86 12.86 -14.66
CA GLY A 47 2.04 13.68 -14.42
C GLY A 47 3.25 13.15 -15.20
N THR A 48 4.23 14.03 -15.44
CA THR A 48 5.51 13.64 -16.05
C THR A 48 6.29 12.71 -15.13
N GLN A 49 6.71 11.58 -15.67
CA GLN A 49 7.50 10.57 -14.95
C GLN A 49 8.76 10.22 -15.76
N PRO A 50 9.83 9.73 -15.13
CA PRO A 50 11.05 9.31 -15.84
C PRO A 50 10.88 8.01 -16.62
N PHE A 51 9.68 7.45 -16.70
CA PHE A 51 9.29 6.23 -17.39
C PHE A 51 8.02 6.47 -18.22
N ARG A 52 7.75 5.57 -19.17
CA ARG A 52 6.53 5.66 -19.99
C ARG A 52 5.33 5.15 -19.23
N GLN A 53 4.21 5.86 -19.38
CA GLN A 53 2.92 5.52 -18.80
C GLN A 53 1.90 5.27 -19.90
N TYR A 54 1.15 4.19 -19.78
CA TYR A 54 0.08 3.86 -20.72
C TYR A 54 -1.18 3.46 -19.97
N ARG A 55 -2.33 4.05 -20.32
CA ARG A 55 -3.64 3.75 -19.73
C ARG A 55 -4.54 3.04 -20.73
N LEU A 56 -4.91 1.80 -20.41
CA LEU A 56 -5.91 1.03 -21.14
C LEU A 56 -7.32 1.58 -20.85
N ARG A 57 -8.09 1.84 -21.89
CA ARG A 57 -9.52 2.14 -21.79
C ARG A 57 -10.30 0.84 -21.74
N THR A 58 -11.34 0.78 -20.91
CA THR A 58 -12.29 -0.32 -20.81
C THR A 58 -13.72 0.24 -20.89
N TRP A 59 -14.64 -0.52 -21.42
CA TRP A 59 -16.06 -0.20 -21.41
C TRP A 59 -16.70 -0.53 -20.07
N PHE A 60 -16.35 -1.71 -19.53
CA PHE A 60 -16.79 -2.09 -18.19
C PHE A 60 -15.98 -1.36 -17.12
N ARG A 61 -16.68 -0.86 -16.08
CA ARG A 61 -16.05 -0.08 -15.00
C ARG A 61 -15.71 -0.91 -13.76
N SER A 62 -16.36 -2.07 -13.59
CA SER A 62 -16.20 -2.92 -12.39
C SER A 62 -16.70 -4.34 -12.66
N GLY A 63 -16.50 -5.24 -11.70
CA GLY A 63 -17.00 -6.60 -11.73
C GLY A 63 -16.28 -7.51 -12.74
N LYS A 64 -16.85 -8.67 -13.00
CA LYS A 64 -16.24 -9.72 -13.85
C LYS A 64 -15.96 -9.23 -15.28
N GLY A 65 -16.88 -8.46 -15.85
CA GLY A 65 -16.75 -7.91 -17.20
C GLY A 65 -15.51 -7.03 -17.35
N PHE A 66 -15.22 -6.18 -16.34
CA PHE A 66 -14.03 -5.36 -16.32
C PHE A 66 -12.74 -6.21 -16.35
N TYR A 67 -12.61 -7.21 -15.47
CA TYR A 67 -11.39 -8.03 -15.44
C TYR A 67 -11.19 -8.82 -16.73
N ILE A 68 -12.25 -9.37 -17.32
CA ILE A 68 -12.16 -10.09 -18.61
C ILE A 68 -11.71 -9.14 -19.70
N GLU A 69 -12.39 -8.00 -19.86
CA GLU A 69 -12.06 -7.02 -20.91
C GLU A 69 -10.65 -6.46 -20.75
N TYR A 70 -10.29 -6.05 -19.51
CA TYR A 70 -8.98 -5.49 -19.23
C TYR A 70 -7.87 -6.49 -19.57
N ASN A 71 -7.98 -7.73 -19.13
CA ASN A 71 -6.98 -8.77 -19.38
C ASN A 71 -6.87 -9.14 -20.86
N LEU A 72 -7.98 -9.16 -21.62
CA LEU A 72 -7.94 -9.38 -23.06
C LEU A 72 -7.24 -8.21 -23.78
N ARG A 73 -7.60 -6.97 -23.47
CA ARG A 73 -6.93 -5.79 -24.05
C ARG A 73 -5.45 -5.73 -23.70
N LEU A 74 -5.12 -6.05 -22.46
CA LEU A 74 -3.74 -6.13 -21.99
C LEU A 74 -2.94 -7.19 -22.73
N PHE A 75 -3.52 -8.39 -22.93
CA PHE A 75 -2.90 -9.46 -23.69
C PHE A 75 -2.54 -9.02 -25.11
N PHE A 76 -3.48 -8.43 -25.86
CA PHE A 76 -3.22 -7.96 -27.24
C PHE A 76 -2.23 -6.80 -27.26
N LEU A 77 -2.31 -5.86 -26.33
CA LEU A 77 -1.31 -4.79 -26.21
C LEU A 77 0.10 -5.38 -26.03
N LEU A 78 0.27 -6.27 -25.04
CA LEU A 78 1.56 -6.85 -24.74
C LEU A 78 2.14 -7.70 -25.89
N LEU A 79 1.29 -8.36 -26.68
CA LEU A 79 1.73 -9.09 -27.87
C LEU A 79 2.35 -8.20 -28.94
N THR A 80 1.97 -6.93 -29.02
CA THR A 80 2.49 -6.01 -30.06
C THR A 80 3.74 -5.26 -29.60
N GLN A 81 4.08 -5.26 -28.30
CA GLN A 81 5.18 -4.49 -27.76
C GLN A 81 6.50 -5.27 -27.77
N LYS A 82 7.62 -4.61 -28.05
CA LYS A 82 8.96 -5.18 -27.86
C LYS A 82 9.41 -4.97 -26.43
N MET A 83 9.65 -6.06 -25.68
CA MET A 83 10.06 -6.03 -24.29
C MET A 83 11.11 -7.10 -23.97
N SER A 84 11.92 -6.85 -22.94
CA SER A 84 12.97 -7.76 -22.45
C SER A 84 12.50 -8.57 -21.24
N ALA A 85 11.58 -8.03 -20.42
CA ALA A 85 10.94 -8.71 -19.31
C ALA A 85 9.58 -8.09 -19.01
N LEU A 86 8.73 -8.84 -18.33
CA LEU A 86 7.36 -8.47 -17.99
C LEU A 86 7.11 -8.73 -16.52
N CYS A 87 6.59 -7.73 -15.79
CA CYS A 87 6.19 -7.85 -14.39
C CYS A 87 4.68 -7.70 -14.25
N ALA A 88 4.03 -8.73 -13.72
CA ALA A 88 2.64 -8.67 -13.30
C ALA A 88 2.57 -8.13 -11.88
N ILE A 89 1.75 -7.11 -11.66
CA ILE A 89 1.44 -6.59 -10.34
C ILE A 89 0.10 -7.17 -9.93
N ASP A 90 0.10 -7.81 -8.77
CA ASP A 90 -1.02 -8.57 -8.22
C ASP A 90 -1.60 -9.64 -9.17
N LEU A 91 -2.54 -10.41 -8.64
CA LEU A 91 -3.09 -11.57 -9.32
C LEU A 91 -3.94 -11.20 -10.54
N ASP A 92 -4.49 -10.01 -10.55
CA ASP A 92 -5.47 -9.54 -11.53
C ASP A 92 -4.88 -9.24 -12.93
N THR A 93 -3.54 -9.15 -13.05
CA THR A 93 -2.85 -9.04 -14.35
C THR A 93 -1.95 -10.24 -14.69
N ILE A 94 -1.87 -11.25 -13.81
CA ILE A 94 -0.88 -12.33 -13.91
C ILE A 94 -1.09 -13.23 -15.14
N LEU A 95 -2.35 -13.50 -15.51
CA LEU A 95 -2.68 -14.44 -16.59
C LEU A 95 -2.22 -13.96 -17.98
N PRO A 96 -2.56 -12.75 -18.47
CA PRO A 96 -2.04 -12.24 -19.74
C PRO A 96 -0.50 -12.11 -19.71
N CYS A 97 0.09 -11.74 -18.57
CA CYS A 97 1.54 -11.68 -18.41
C CYS A 97 2.19 -13.07 -18.57
N TYR A 98 1.59 -14.09 -17.98
CA TYR A 98 2.05 -15.47 -18.17
C TYR A 98 2.01 -15.87 -19.64
N LEU A 99 0.86 -15.72 -20.29
CA LEU A 99 0.65 -16.14 -21.67
C LEU A 99 1.63 -15.46 -22.64
N VAL A 100 1.73 -14.12 -22.56
CA VAL A 100 2.61 -13.34 -23.43
C VAL A 100 4.08 -13.68 -23.17
N SER A 101 4.51 -13.76 -21.93
CA SER A 101 5.90 -14.10 -21.61
C SER A 101 6.28 -15.51 -22.08
N ARG A 102 5.33 -16.46 -22.03
CA ARG A 102 5.51 -17.81 -22.53
C ARG A 102 5.65 -17.86 -24.06
N ILE A 103 4.76 -17.13 -24.79
CA ILE A 103 4.80 -17.02 -26.26
C ILE A 103 6.12 -16.37 -26.71
N ARG A 104 6.54 -15.29 -26.05
CA ARG A 104 7.73 -14.53 -26.43
C ARG A 104 9.04 -15.08 -25.86
N ARG A 105 8.97 -16.08 -24.98
CA ARG A 105 10.13 -16.68 -24.29
C ARG A 105 10.99 -15.64 -23.57
N ILE A 106 10.34 -14.71 -22.85
CA ILE A 106 10.99 -13.67 -22.06
C ILE A 106 10.81 -13.92 -20.55
N PRO A 107 11.73 -13.43 -19.72
CA PRO A 107 11.60 -13.45 -18.27
C PRO A 107 10.32 -12.75 -17.81
N ARG A 108 9.74 -13.28 -16.72
CA ARG A 108 8.58 -12.71 -16.04
C ARG A 108 8.81 -12.65 -14.55
N LEU A 109 8.24 -11.61 -13.94
CA LEU A 109 8.26 -11.40 -12.49
C LEU A 109 6.83 -11.21 -11.98
N TYR A 110 6.65 -11.46 -10.69
CA TYR A 110 5.41 -11.20 -9.98
C TYR A 110 5.68 -10.26 -8.79
N ASP A 111 5.02 -9.12 -8.75
CA ASP A 111 5.00 -8.21 -7.59
C ASP A 111 3.69 -8.44 -6.83
N ALA A 112 3.75 -9.20 -5.75
CA ALA A 112 2.60 -9.53 -4.92
C ALA A 112 2.51 -8.51 -3.76
N HIS A 113 1.55 -7.58 -3.84
CA HIS A 113 1.37 -6.58 -2.80
C HIS A 113 0.70 -7.15 -1.56
N GLU A 114 -0.07 -8.22 -1.73
CA GLU A 114 -0.84 -8.87 -0.67
C GLU A 114 -1.18 -10.33 -1.05
N LEU A 115 -1.75 -11.05 -0.11
CA LEU A 115 -2.35 -12.36 -0.40
C LEU A 115 -3.72 -12.13 -1.05
N PHE A 116 -3.73 -11.90 -2.35
CA PHE A 116 -4.91 -11.48 -3.12
C PHE A 116 -6.15 -12.35 -2.88
N CYS A 117 -5.99 -13.68 -2.89
CA CYS A 117 -7.11 -14.58 -2.65
C CYS A 117 -7.58 -14.58 -1.20
N GLU A 118 -6.77 -14.11 -0.26
CA GLU A 118 -7.08 -14.07 1.17
C GLU A 118 -7.59 -12.69 1.63
N MET A 119 -7.84 -11.77 0.69
CA MET A 119 -8.53 -10.51 0.97
C MET A 119 -9.99 -10.77 1.34
N GLN A 120 -10.52 -9.99 2.28
CA GLN A 120 -11.90 -10.12 2.74
C GLN A 120 -12.91 -10.01 1.60
N GLU A 121 -12.70 -9.08 0.67
CA GLU A 121 -13.54 -8.87 -0.51
C GLU A 121 -13.57 -10.07 -1.47
N VAL A 122 -12.55 -10.91 -1.43
CA VAL A 122 -12.46 -12.14 -2.24
C VAL A 122 -13.02 -13.32 -1.47
N VAL A 123 -12.60 -13.53 -0.21
CA VAL A 123 -13.00 -14.66 0.64
C VAL A 123 -14.50 -14.64 0.92
N SER A 124 -15.10 -13.46 1.13
CA SER A 124 -16.55 -13.30 1.38
C SER A 124 -17.43 -13.73 0.19
N ARG A 125 -16.84 -13.97 -1.00
CA ARG A 125 -17.56 -14.31 -2.23
C ARG A 125 -17.08 -15.66 -2.79
N PRO A 126 -17.63 -16.81 -2.36
CA PRO A 126 -17.09 -18.15 -2.67
C PRO A 126 -16.90 -18.45 -4.18
N GLY A 127 -17.78 -17.93 -5.03
CA GLY A 127 -17.67 -18.10 -6.48
C GLY A 127 -16.50 -17.31 -7.07
N ILE A 128 -16.22 -16.08 -6.57
CA ILE A 128 -15.10 -15.26 -6.97
C ILE A 128 -13.79 -15.84 -6.43
N TYR A 129 -13.80 -16.25 -5.17
CA TYR A 129 -12.66 -16.92 -4.54
C TYR A 129 -12.19 -18.12 -5.35
N ARG A 130 -13.12 -19.03 -5.75
CA ARG A 130 -12.78 -20.21 -6.54
C ARG A 130 -12.09 -19.87 -7.86
N ILE A 131 -12.56 -18.85 -8.56
CA ILE A 131 -11.97 -18.41 -9.83
C ILE A 131 -10.55 -17.87 -9.61
N TRP A 132 -10.38 -16.92 -8.68
CA TRP A 132 -9.07 -16.32 -8.41
C TRP A 132 -8.09 -17.33 -7.84
N LYS A 133 -8.54 -18.22 -6.96
CA LYS A 133 -7.69 -19.28 -6.40
C LYS A 133 -7.24 -20.29 -7.47
N ALA A 134 -8.06 -20.56 -8.48
CA ALA A 134 -7.65 -21.37 -9.64
C ALA A 134 -6.58 -20.64 -10.48
N VAL A 135 -6.74 -19.33 -10.73
CA VAL A 135 -5.74 -18.52 -11.42
C VAL A 135 -4.43 -18.47 -10.62
N GLU A 136 -4.50 -18.25 -9.31
CA GLU A 136 -3.34 -18.19 -8.41
C GLU A 136 -2.56 -19.51 -8.43
N ARG A 137 -3.25 -20.65 -8.20
CA ARG A 137 -2.66 -21.99 -8.23
C ARG A 137 -2.03 -22.33 -9.58
N PHE A 138 -2.62 -21.87 -10.67
CA PHE A 138 -2.09 -22.11 -12.00
C PHE A 138 -0.91 -21.20 -12.34
N CYS A 139 -0.99 -19.90 -12.03
CA CYS A 139 -0.01 -18.92 -12.50
C CYS A 139 1.19 -18.76 -11.55
N VAL A 140 0.98 -18.64 -10.24
CA VAL A 140 2.04 -18.30 -9.28
C VAL A 140 3.23 -19.25 -9.34
N PRO A 141 3.07 -20.61 -9.39
CA PRO A 141 4.22 -21.53 -9.52
C PRO A 141 5.03 -21.33 -10.82
N LYS A 142 4.48 -20.63 -11.80
CA LYS A 142 5.14 -20.35 -13.08
C LYS A 142 5.85 -19.00 -13.13
N PHE A 143 5.84 -18.26 -12.01
CA PHE A 143 6.57 -17.03 -11.79
C PHE A 143 7.67 -17.26 -10.73
N PRO A 144 8.79 -17.89 -11.10
CA PRO A 144 9.85 -18.21 -10.13
C PRO A 144 10.56 -16.98 -9.59
N ASN A 145 10.52 -15.87 -10.32
CA ASN A 145 11.07 -14.59 -9.91
C ASN A 145 9.95 -13.65 -9.47
N GLY A 146 10.17 -12.91 -8.40
CA GLY A 146 9.20 -11.96 -7.90
C GLY A 146 9.61 -11.35 -6.57
N TYR A 147 8.77 -10.48 -6.07
CA TYR A 147 8.95 -9.85 -4.77
C TYR A 147 7.58 -9.54 -4.15
N THR A 148 7.60 -9.34 -2.84
CA THR A 148 6.42 -9.00 -2.04
C THR A 148 6.78 -7.95 -0.99
N VAL A 149 5.86 -7.61 -0.09
CA VAL A 149 6.01 -6.46 0.81
C VAL A 149 6.57 -6.80 2.19
N ASN A 150 6.52 -8.07 2.62
CA ASN A 150 7.09 -8.54 3.89
C ASN A 150 7.40 -10.04 3.87
N ASP A 151 8.15 -10.50 4.88
CA ASP A 151 8.65 -11.86 4.98
C ASP A 151 7.51 -12.87 5.19
N LEU A 152 6.45 -12.54 5.93
CA LEU A 152 5.31 -13.43 6.20
C LEU A 152 4.55 -13.78 4.92
N ILE A 153 4.35 -12.81 4.02
CA ILE A 153 3.73 -13.06 2.72
C ILE A 153 4.67 -13.88 1.83
N ALA A 154 5.98 -13.61 1.87
CA ALA A 154 6.97 -14.39 1.12
C ALA A 154 6.99 -15.87 1.57
N ASP A 155 6.95 -16.11 2.88
CA ASP A 155 6.90 -17.46 3.45
C ASP A 155 5.59 -18.17 3.12
N GLU A 156 4.47 -17.45 3.09
CA GLU A 156 3.17 -18.02 2.70
C GLU A 156 3.15 -18.43 1.21
N PHE A 157 3.72 -17.63 0.30
CA PHE A 157 3.91 -18.01 -1.09
C PHE A 157 4.82 -19.23 -1.23
N PHE A 158 5.89 -19.32 -0.43
CA PHE A 158 6.75 -20.49 -0.42
C PHE A 158 6.01 -21.73 0.09
N ARG A 159 5.26 -21.61 1.17
CA ARG A 159 4.45 -22.70 1.76
C ARG A 159 3.39 -23.24 0.78
N LEU A 160 2.70 -22.31 0.08
CA LEU A 160 1.58 -22.68 -0.80
C LEU A 160 2.03 -23.15 -2.19
N TYR A 161 3.10 -22.56 -2.73
CA TYR A 161 3.45 -22.69 -4.14
C TYR A 161 4.92 -23.05 -4.40
N GLY A 162 5.74 -23.17 -3.37
CA GLY A 162 7.18 -23.48 -3.50
C GLY A 162 8.01 -22.35 -4.12
N VAL A 163 7.44 -21.13 -4.24
CA VAL A 163 8.15 -19.97 -4.79
C VAL A 163 8.55 -19.01 -3.66
N ARG A 164 9.83 -18.73 -3.56
CA ARG A 164 10.36 -17.79 -2.55
C ARG A 164 10.59 -16.43 -3.19
N TYR A 165 9.74 -15.48 -2.84
CA TYR A 165 9.84 -14.10 -3.32
C TYR A 165 10.76 -13.27 -2.43
N ALA A 166 11.48 -12.32 -3.04
CA ALA A 166 12.24 -11.33 -2.30
C ALA A 166 11.31 -10.33 -1.61
N VAL A 167 11.80 -9.65 -0.57
CA VAL A 167 11.02 -8.64 0.12
C VAL A 167 11.47 -7.25 -0.28
N ILE A 168 10.53 -6.48 -0.86
CA ILE A 168 10.65 -5.06 -1.21
C ILE A 168 9.52 -4.32 -0.51
N ARG A 169 9.81 -3.72 0.63
CA ARG A 169 8.82 -3.00 1.46
C ARG A 169 8.35 -1.74 0.75
N ASN A 170 7.11 -1.35 0.98
CA ASN A 170 6.56 -0.12 0.41
C ASN A 170 6.88 1.11 1.28
N ALA A 171 8.15 1.26 1.67
CA ALA A 171 8.62 2.37 2.48
C ALA A 171 8.69 3.68 1.67
N PRO A 172 8.46 4.85 2.29
CA PRO A 172 8.63 6.15 1.66
C PRO A 172 10.10 6.47 1.33
N VAL A 173 10.29 7.47 0.45
CA VAL A 173 11.61 8.04 0.18
C VAL A 173 12.08 8.82 1.42
N LEU A 174 13.28 8.52 1.91
CA LEU A 174 13.89 9.29 2.99
C LEU A 174 14.29 10.68 2.47
N ARG A 175 13.68 11.72 3.04
CA ARG A 175 13.97 13.13 2.72
C ARG A 175 14.84 13.75 3.81
N PRO A 176 15.87 14.54 3.43
CA PRO A 176 16.81 15.13 4.39
C PRO A 176 16.14 16.12 5.36
N ASP A 177 15.22 16.94 4.87
CA ASP A 177 14.52 17.94 5.67
C ASP A 177 13.00 17.73 5.63
N PRO A 178 12.44 17.17 6.70
CA PRO A 178 11.00 17.06 6.85
C PRO A 178 10.26 18.39 7.02
N ALA A 179 10.92 19.45 7.52
CA ALA A 179 10.28 20.73 7.82
C ALA A 179 9.88 21.51 6.55
N ALA A 180 10.60 21.32 5.45
CA ALA A 180 10.30 21.95 4.15
C ALA A 180 8.92 21.55 3.57
N ASP A 181 8.34 20.45 4.01
CA ASP A 181 7.04 19.98 3.50
C ASP A 181 5.84 20.64 4.22
N ILE A 182 6.01 21.12 5.46
CA ILE A 182 4.91 21.78 6.22
C ILE A 182 4.52 23.09 5.54
N ALA A 183 5.47 23.78 4.92
CA ALA A 183 5.23 25.02 4.18
C ALA A 183 4.41 24.83 2.88
N ARG A 184 4.13 23.60 2.48
CA ARG A 184 3.44 23.26 1.23
C ARG A 184 1.98 22.82 1.41
N LEU A 185 1.35 23.11 2.57
CA LEU A 185 -0.07 22.82 2.73
C LEU A 185 -0.88 23.56 1.65
N PRO A 186 -1.75 22.89 0.88
CA PRO A 186 -2.56 23.54 -0.13
C PRO A 186 -3.48 24.59 0.51
N ILE A 187 -3.40 25.83 0.06
CA ILE A 187 -4.20 26.96 0.55
C ILE A 187 -5.72 26.72 0.37
N ALA A 188 -6.10 25.90 -0.61
CA ALA A 188 -7.49 25.60 -0.95
C ALA A 188 -8.15 24.46 -0.16
N ALA A 189 -7.45 23.79 0.75
CA ALA A 189 -8.00 22.69 1.53
C ALA A 189 -8.60 23.18 2.86
N PRO A 190 -9.63 22.51 3.43
CA PRO A 190 -10.12 22.84 4.77
C PRO A 190 -8.98 22.89 5.78
N PRO A 191 -8.99 23.81 6.76
CA PRO A 191 -7.93 23.92 7.75
C PRO A 191 -7.78 22.61 8.52
N LEU A 192 -6.56 22.32 8.99
CA LEU A 192 -6.32 21.22 9.89
C LEU A 192 -6.96 21.49 11.25
N PRO A 193 -7.32 20.45 12.02
CA PRO A 193 -7.77 20.64 13.39
C PRO A 193 -6.72 21.43 14.19
N ALA A 194 -7.18 22.36 15.03
CA ALA A 194 -6.30 23.10 15.92
C ALA A 194 -5.69 22.20 17.00
N GLY A 195 -4.42 22.39 17.30
CA GLY A 195 -3.73 21.62 18.35
C GLY A 195 -3.38 20.18 17.96
N ARG A 196 -3.38 19.29 18.95
CA ARG A 196 -3.06 17.87 18.77
C ARG A 196 -4.23 17.14 18.16
N PHE A 197 -4.03 16.45 17.03
CA PHE A 197 -5.05 15.63 16.40
C PHE A 197 -4.53 14.23 16.02
N ILE A 198 -5.45 13.31 15.91
CA ILE A 198 -5.21 11.91 15.51
C ILE A 198 -5.50 11.81 14.01
N LEU A 199 -4.64 11.10 13.27
CA LEU A 199 -4.77 10.94 11.82
C LEU A 199 -5.01 9.49 11.42
N TYR A 200 -6.08 9.27 10.68
CA TYR A 200 -6.21 8.11 9.81
C TYR A 200 -6.01 8.52 8.35
N GLN A 201 -5.14 7.82 7.63
CA GLN A 201 -4.94 8.03 6.18
C GLN A 201 -5.02 6.71 5.41
N GLY A 202 -5.69 6.73 4.27
CA GLY A 202 -5.86 5.57 3.38
C GLY A 202 -7.31 5.21 3.12
N ALA A 203 -7.54 4.02 2.52
CA ALA A 203 -8.86 3.58 2.14
C ALA A 203 -9.78 3.40 3.38
N VAL A 204 -10.96 4.02 3.32
CA VAL A 204 -12.03 3.89 4.31
C VAL A 204 -12.91 2.70 3.93
N ASN A 205 -12.38 1.51 4.14
CA ASN A 205 -13.02 0.25 3.78
C ASN A 205 -13.44 -0.56 5.01
N GLU A 206 -14.33 -1.52 4.80
CA GLU A 206 -14.58 -2.58 5.77
C GLU A 206 -13.27 -3.21 6.22
N GLY A 207 -13.23 -3.70 7.47
CA GLY A 207 -12.02 -4.31 8.04
C GLY A 207 -10.94 -3.32 8.51
N ARG A 208 -11.24 -2.02 8.56
CA ARG A 208 -10.34 -0.98 9.09
C ARG A 208 -10.72 -0.52 10.50
N CYS A 209 -11.60 -1.27 11.17
CA CYS A 209 -12.04 -1.05 12.56
C CYS A 209 -12.70 0.31 12.83
N PHE A 210 -13.34 0.93 11.84
CA PHE A 210 -14.08 2.18 12.06
C PHE A 210 -15.26 2.00 13.01
N GLU A 211 -15.86 0.81 13.05
CA GLU A 211 -16.93 0.42 13.96
C GLU A 211 -16.52 0.51 15.45
N SER A 212 -15.23 0.36 15.74
CA SER A 212 -14.66 0.51 17.08
C SER A 212 -13.96 1.85 17.26
N LEU A 213 -13.25 2.34 16.23
CA LEU A 213 -12.48 3.58 16.29
C LEU A 213 -13.35 4.80 16.49
N ILE A 214 -14.47 4.92 15.74
CA ILE A 214 -15.35 6.10 15.84
C ILE A 214 -16.00 6.17 17.22
N PRO A 215 -16.65 5.13 17.76
CA PRO A 215 -17.19 5.19 19.13
C PRO A 215 -16.13 5.44 20.21
N ALA A 216 -14.91 4.91 20.05
CA ALA A 216 -13.80 5.13 20.98
C ALA A 216 -13.47 6.63 21.15
N MET A 217 -13.71 7.44 20.12
CA MET A 217 -13.45 8.87 20.15
C MET A 217 -14.33 9.61 21.17
N GLN A 218 -15.42 9.05 21.70
CA GLN A 218 -16.18 9.67 22.79
C GLN A 218 -15.31 9.90 24.03
N ALA A 219 -14.41 8.95 24.33
CA ALA A 219 -13.56 8.97 25.52
C ALA A 219 -12.13 9.51 25.26
N VAL A 220 -11.83 10.04 24.07
CA VAL A 220 -10.49 10.51 23.67
C VAL A 220 -10.49 12.03 23.53
N ASP A 221 -9.61 12.76 24.22
CA ASP A 221 -9.56 14.24 24.20
C ASP A 221 -8.67 14.76 23.06
N ALA A 222 -9.00 14.40 21.84
CA ALA A 222 -8.38 14.93 20.62
C ALA A 222 -9.31 14.67 19.42
N PRO A 223 -9.34 15.53 18.38
CA PRO A 223 -10.07 15.27 17.15
C PRO A 223 -9.40 14.17 16.31
N LEU A 224 -10.22 13.46 15.55
CA LEU A 224 -9.80 12.47 14.53
C LEU A 224 -9.98 13.05 13.13
N LEU A 225 -8.90 13.19 12.37
CA LEU A 225 -8.93 13.54 10.96
C LEU A 225 -8.82 12.26 10.11
N ILE A 226 -9.77 12.06 9.19
CA ILE A 226 -9.82 10.93 8.26
C ILE A 226 -9.54 11.45 6.85
N CYS A 227 -8.40 11.06 6.27
CA CYS A 227 -7.99 11.35 4.91
C CYS A 227 -8.09 10.10 4.05
N GLY A 228 -9.10 10.02 3.20
CA GLY A 228 -9.35 8.88 2.31
C GLY A 228 -10.81 8.74 1.95
N GLU A 229 -11.08 7.78 1.07
CA GLU A 229 -12.40 7.37 0.62
C GLU A 229 -12.49 5.84 0.58
N GLY A 230 -13.70 5.29 0.50
CA GLY A 230 -13.87 3.84 0.42
C GLY A 230 -15.30 3.38 0.62
N ASN A 231 -15.49 2.07 0.60
CA ASN A 231 -16.81 1.44 0.67
C ASN A 231 -17.48 1.55 2.06
N PHE A 232 -16.73 1.92 3.10
CA PHE A 232 -17.24 2.13 4.46
C PHE A 232 -17.50 3.61 4.79
N MET A 233 -17.37 4.52 3.84
CA MET A 233 -17.49 5.96 4.12
C MET A 233 -18.87 6.34 4.67
N GLU A 234 -19.96 5.90 4.04
CA GLU A 234 -21.31 6.20 4.50
C GLU A 234 -21.65 5.55 5.87
N PRO A 235 -21.32 4.26 6.13
CA PRO A 235 -21.40 3.71 7.48
C PRO A 235 -20.59 4.49 8.52
N ALA A 236 -19.37 4.92 8.18
CA ALA A 236 -18.55 5.72 9.10
C ALA A 236 -19.20 7.06 9.45
N ARG A 237 -19.77 7.78 8.46
CA ARG A 237 -20.55 9.01 8.69
C ARG A 237 -21.80 8.76 9.55
N ALA A 238 -22.47 7.63 9.35
CA ALA A 238 -23.62 7.22 10.17
C ALA A 238 -23.23 7.01 11.64
N LEU A 239 -22.10 6.33 11.88
CA LEU A 239 -21.54 6.16 13.24
C LEU A 239 -21.21 7.50 13.88
N VAL A 240 -20.60 8.44 13.16
CA VAL A 240 -20.31 9.78 13.70
C VAL A 240 -21.59 10.49 14.18
N ARG A 241 -22.67 10.45 13.37
CA ARG A 241 -23.98 11.01 13.77
C ARG A 241 -24.58 10.26 14.95
N GLN A 242 -24.53 8.93 14.94
CA GLN A 242 -25.09 8.08 16.00
C GLN A 242 -24.45 8.39 17.37
N TYR A 243 -23.14 8.69 17.40
CA TYR A 243 -22.40 8.94 18.63
C TYR A 243 -22.20 10.42 18.95
N GLY A 244 -22.79 11.35 18.15
CA GLY A 244 -22.70 12.81 18.38
C GLY A 244 -21.29 13.36 18.25
N LEU A 245 -20.53 12.86 17.26
CA LEU A 245 -19.10 13.16 17.11
C LEU A 245 -18.78 14.09 15.92
N GLU A 246 -19.77 14.81 15.37
CA GLU A 246 -19.63 15.64 14.17
C GLU A 246 -18.57 16.74 14.32
N ASN A 247 -18.39 17.26 15.53
CA ASN A 247 -17.38 18.27 15.84
C ASN A 247 -15.98 17.67 16.14
N LYS A 248 -15.87 16.36 16.22
CA LYS A 248 -14.67 15.65 16.69
C LYS A 248 -14.05 14.73 15.64
N VAL A 249 -14.87 14.13 14.76
CA VAL A 249 -14.41 13.27 13.65
C VAL A 249 -14.62 14.00 12.33
N ILE A 250 -13.53 14.32 11.67
CA ILE A 250 -13.49 15.18 10.49
C ILE A 250 -13.10 14.34 9.28
N PHE A 251 -13.98 14.28 8.28
CA PHE A 251 -13.70 13.60 7.00
C PHE A 251 -13.18 14.63 5.99
N ARG A 252 -11.93 14.46 5.56
CA ARG A 252 -11.30 15.31 4.55
C ARG A 252 -11.50 14.80 3.12
N GLY A 253 -11.94 13.54 2.97
CA GLY A 253 -12.05 12.89 1.67
C GLY A 253 -10.69 12.50 1.07
N MET A 254 -10.66 12.28 -0.25
CA MET A 254 -9.45 11.90 -0.97
C MET A 254 -8.44 13.05 -0.99
N VAL A 255 -7.23 12.79 -0.53
CA VAL A 255 -6.09 13.71 -0.56
C VAL A 255 -5.08 13.22 -1.60
N ARG A 256 -4.52 14.12 -2.39
CA ARG A 256 -3.49 13.75 -3.36
C ARG A 256 -2.23 13.29 -2.63
N PRO A 257 -1.49 12.31 -3.20
CA PRO A 257 -0.29 11.78 -2.56
C PRO A 257 0.78 12.82 -2.21
N GLU A 258 0.91 13.87 -3.03
CA GLU A 258 1.84 14.97 -2.81
C GLU A 258 1.43 15.90 -1.65
N ASP A 259 0.13 15.98 -1.34
CA ASP A 259 -0.43 16.84 -0.30
C ASP A 259 -0.53 16.14 1.07
N LEU A 260 -0.38 14.80 1.09
CA LEU A 260 -0.55 14.00 2.31
C LEU A 260 0.61 14.14 3.32
N PRO A 261 1.91 14.18 2.91
CA PRO A 261 3.02 14.26 3.85
C PRO A 261 2.99 15.45 4.81
N PRO A 262 2.63 16.68 4.39
CA PRO A 262 2.46 17.81 5.31
C PRO A 262 1.38 17.55 6.37
N ILE A 263 0.24 16.96 5.97
CA ILE A 263 -0.85 16.62 6.90
C ILE A 263 -0.37 15.57 7.91
N THR A 264 0.30 14.52 7.41
CA THR A 264 0.83 13.45 8.26
C THR A 264 1.79 13.99 9.32
N ARG A 265 2.67 14.92 8.96
CA ARG A 265 3.62 15.54 9.90
C ARG A 265 2.99 16.45 10.92
N SER A 266 1.85 17.07 10.58
CA SER A 266 1.11 17.93 11.50
C SER A 266 0.30 17.12 12.52
N ALA A 267 0.10 15.84 12.30
CA ALA A 267 -0.64 14.97 13.21
C ALA A 267 0.17 14.64 14.46
N TYR A 268 -0.54 14.37 15.55
CA TYR A 268 0.08 13.94 16.82
C TYR A 268 0.18 12.43 16.91
N ILE A 269 -0.85 11.67 16.51
CA ILE A 269 -0.89 10.21 16.54
C ILE A 269 -1.39 9.69 15.20
N GLY A 270 -0.73 8.65 14.66
CA GLY A 270 -1.20 7.92 13.49
C GLY A 270 -2.03 6.68 13.84
N ILE A 271 -2.97 6.28 12.99
CA ILE A 271 -3.81 5.09 13.17
C ILE A 271 -3.52 4.03 12.12
N THR A 272 -3.17 2.82 12.58
CA THR A 272 -2.96 1.63 11.73
C THR A 272 -3.72 0.45 12.32
N LEU A 273 -5.03 0.45 12.16
CA LEU A 273 -5.93 -0.59 12.65
C LEU A 273 -6.49 -1.42 11.51
N PHE A 274 -6.63 -2.72 11.77
CA PHE A 274 -7.24 -3.72 10.91
C PHE A 274 -7.96 -4.75 11.78
N ASP A 275 -9.09 -5.27 11.30
CA ASP A 275 -9.67 -6.47 11.87
C ASP A 275 -8.86 -7.72 11.49
N ARG A 276 -9.12 -8.82 12.17
CA ARG A 276 -8.45 -10.09 11.92
C ARG A 276 -9.14 -10.94 10.85
N GLN A 277 -10.10 -10.37 10.13
CA GLN A 277 -10.82 -11.11 9.10
C GLN A 277 -9.94 -11.22 7.84
N GLY A 278 -9.66 -12.47 7.45
CA GLY A 278 -8.78 -12.79 6.33
C GLY A 278 -7.29 -12.75 6.67
N THR A 279 -6.57 -13.73 6.15
CA THR A 279 -5.11 -13.87 6.36
C THR A 279 -4.35 -12.70 5.76
N SER A 280 -4.89 -12.08 4.70
CA SER A 280 -4.27 -10.92 4.06
C SER A 280 -4.15 -9.72 5.02
N ASN A 281 -5.20 -9.40 5.78
CA ASN A 281 -5.14 -8.33 6.80
C ASN A 281 -4.14 -8.68 7.92
N TYR A 282 -4.13 -9.93 8.37
CA TYR A 282 -3.27 -10.38 9.47
C TYR A 282 -1.77 -10.36 9.12
N TYR A 283 -1.42 -10.63 7.85
CA TYR A 283 -0.04 -10.57 7.35
C TYR A 283 0.29 -9.23 6.67
N SER A 284 -0.67 -8.30 6.60
CA SER A 284 -0.45 -7.00 5.95
C SER A 284 0.60 -6.14 6.65
N LEU A 285 1.22 -5.27 5.87
CA LEU A 285 2.06 -4.18 6.38
C LEU A 285 1.69 -2.91 5.61
N ALA A 286 0.81 -2.11 6.21
CA ALA A 286 0.20 -0.95 5.55
C ALA A 286 1.21 0.16 5.26
N ASN A 287 1.08 0.81 4.11
CA ASN A 287 1.93 1.93 3.70
C ASN A 287 1.94 3.05 4.74
N ARG A 288 0.76 3.41 5.30
CA ARG A 288 0.63 4.45 6.32
C ARG A 288 1.46 4.21 7.58
N PHE A 289 1.74 2.95 7.91
CA PHE A 289 2.60 2.60 9.04
C PHE A 289 4.01 3.18 8.84
N PHE A 290 4.54 3.09 7.64
CA PHE A 290 5.82 3.69 7.28
C PHE A 290 5.72 5.21 7.10
N ASP A 291 4.60 5.72 6.59
CA ASP A 291 4.38 7.17 6.48
C ASP A 291 4.45 7.85 7.85
N TYR A 292 3.86 7.24 8.89
CA TYR A 292 3.93 7.73 10.27
C TYR A 292 5.35 7.65 10.84
N ILE A 293 6.09 6.57 10.58
CA ILE A 293 7.51 6.48 10.92
C ILE A 293 8.30 7.64 10.30
N HIS A 294 8.09 7.90 9.00
CA HIS A 294 8.79 8.96 8.27
C HIS A 294 8.37 10.37 8.71
N ALA A 295 7.13 10.55 9.10
CA ALA A 295 6.65 11.78 9.70
C ALA A 295 7.20 12.01 11.12
N GLY A 296 7.73 10.97 11.76
CA GLY A 296 8.23 11.02 13.13
C GLY A 296 7.12 11.07 14.17
N ILE A 297 5.92 10.55 13.86
CA ILE A 297 4.79 10.53 14.78
C ILE A 297 4.54 9.13 15.34
N PRO A 298 4.32 9.00 16.66
CA PRO A 298 3.87 7.75 17.27
C PRO A 298 2.53 7.29 16.71
N GLN A 299 2.28 6.00 16.76
CA GLN A 299 1.05 5.47 16.22
C GLN A 299 0.40 4.41 17.12
N LEU A 300 -0.91 4.28 17.00
CA LEU A 300 -1.67 3.14 17.47
C LEU A 300 -1.78 2.13 16.33
N ALA A 301 -1.30 0.91 16.53
CA ALA A 301 -1.36 -0.14 15.54
C ALA A 301 -1.87 -1.47 16.12
N VAL A 302 -2.32 -2.37 15.24
CA VAL A 302 -2.66 -3.75 15.65
C VAL A 302 -1.40 -4.55 15.97
N ASN A 303 -1.49 -5.46 16.94
CA ASN A 303 -0.40 -6.37 17.33
C ASN A 303 -0.37 -7.60 16.39
N TYR A 304 -0.24 -7.36 15.07
CA TYR A 304 -0.06 -8.43 14.10
C TYR A 304 1.42 -8.66 13.81
N PRO A 305 1.81 -9.85 13.34
CA PRO A 305 3.22 -10.25 13.32
C PRO A 305 4.15 -9.28 12.58
N ALA A 306 3.74 -8.73 11.43
CA ALA A 306 4.56 -7.79 10.66
C ALA A 306 4.79 -6.45 11.38
N TYR A 307 3.77 -5.94 12.11
CA TYR A 307 3.90 -4.73 12.92
C TYR A 307 4.69 -4.98 14.19
N GLN A 308 4.47 -6.15 14.83
CA GLN A 308 5.17 -6.56 16.03
C GLN A 308 6.68 -6.70 15.79
N GLU A 309 7.10 -7.29 14.67
CA GLU A 309 8.50 -7.42 14.28
C GLU A 309 9.22 -6.06 14.24
N ILE A 310 8.62 -5.08 13.55
CA ILE A 310 9.18 -3.72 13.45
C ILE A 310 9.16 -3.03 14.82
N ASN A 311 8.07 -3.18 15.57
CA ASN A 311 7.90 -2.53 16.85
C ASN A 311 8.84 -3.11 17.93
N ASN A 312 9.15 -4.39 17.88
CA ASN A 312 10.15 -5.02 18.77
C ASN A 312 11.56 -4.48 18.49
N SER A 313 11.87 -4.16 17.22
CA SER A 313 13.17 -3.60 16.85
C SER A 313 13.33 -2.14 17.23
N TYR A 314 12.27 -1.33 17.12
CA TYR A 314 12.36 0.13 17.26
C TYR A 314 11.39 0.75 18.27
N ARG A 315 10.37 0.02 18.72
CA ARG A 315 9.31 0.52 19.62
C ARG A 315 8.77 1.90 19.19
N ILE A 316 7.99 1.90 18.10
CA ILE A 316 7.48 3.12 17.46
C ILE A 316 5.97 3.30 17.61
N ALA A 317 5.29 2.31 18.17
CA ALA A 317 3.84 2.26 18.27
C ALA A 317 3.38 1.71 19.64
N VAL A 318 2.18 2.04 20.02
CA VAL A 318 1.37 1.26 20.96
C VAL A 318 0.61 0.21 20.17
N LEU A 319 0.79 -1.06 20.52
CA LEU A 319 0.12 -2.18 19.84
C LEU A 319 -1.08 -2.66 20.63
N VAL A 320 -2.19 -2.99 19.92
CA VAL A 320 -3.40 -3.57 20.50
C VAL A 320 -3.72 -4.92 19.85
N ASP A 321 -4.02 -5.93 20.68
CA ASP A 321 -4.31 -7.30 20.20
C ASP A 321 -5.69 -7.40 19.57
N LYS A 322 -6.66 -6.74 20.20
CA LYS A 322 -8.07 -6.69 19.77
C LYS A 322 -8.50 -5.22 19.75
N PRO A 323 -8.69 -4.62 18.57
CA PRO A 323 -9.04 -3.21 18.46
C PRO A 323 -10.53 -2.96 18.78
N GLY A 324 -10.92 -3.20 20.06
CA GLY A 324 -12.21 -2.85 20.61
C GLY A 324 -12.27 -1.38 21.02
N ILE A 325 -13.48 -0.90 21.34
CA ILE A 325 -13.73 0.52 21.67
C ILE A 325 -12.85 0.96 22.85
N ARG A 326 -12.83 0.18 23.93
CA ARG A 326 -12.08 0.50 25.14
C ARG A 326 -10.57 0.42 24.92
N GLU A 327 -10.09 -0.63 24.29
CA GLU A 327 -8.68 -0.84 24.00
C GLU A 327 -8.12 0.29 23.14
N ILE A 328 -8.89 0.75 22.15
CA ILE A 328 -8.51 1.89 21.29
C ILE A 328 -8.47 3.17 22.11
N SER A 329 -9.52 3.49 22.90
CA SER A 329 -9.58 4.72 23.68
C SER A 329 -8.47 4.77 24.75
N ASP A 330 -8.22 3.66 25.46
CA ASP A 330 -7.18 3.58 26.47
C ASP A 330 -5.78 3.77 25.87
N ALA A 331 -5.52 3.15 24.71
CA ALA A 331 -4.24 3.28 24.02
C ALA A 331 -4.01 4.70 23.47
N LEU A 332 -5.04 5.34 22.92
CA LEU A 332 -4.97 6.72 22.44
C LEU A 332 -4.75 7.69 23.60
N ASN A 333 -5.49 7.56 24.71
CA ASN A 333 -5.33 8.36 25.91
C ASN A 333 -3.94 8.17 26.54
N ARG A 334 -3.40 6.96 26.51
CA ARG A 334 -2.03 6.69 26.95
C ARG A 334 -0.99 7.47 26.10
N LEU A 335 -1.18 7.52 24.78
CA LEU A 335 -0.31 8.29 23.88
C LEU A 335 -0.48 9.81 24.05
N LEU A 336 -1.68 10.29 24.38
CA LEU A 336 -1.98 11.71 24.57
C LEU A 336 -1.44 12.23 25.92
N ASN A 337 -1.49 11.40 26.99
CA ASN A 337 -1.26 11.82 28.37
C ASN A 337 0.11 11.40 28.91
N ASN A 338 0.80 10.43 28.31
CA ASN A 338 2.12 10.00 28.73
C ASN A 338 3.21 10.64 27.83
N THR A 339 3.68 11.82 28.25
CA THR A 339 4.67 12.62 27.51
C THR A 339 5.99 11.85 27.33
N GLU A 340 6.46 11.11 28.33
CA GLU A 340 7.71 10.35 28.26
C GLU A 340 7.61 9.23 27.19
N LEU A 341 6.52 8.45 27.24
CA LEU A 341 6.26 7.42 26.24
C LEU A 341 6.21 8.05 24.85
N TYR A 342 5.47 9.15 24.68
CA TYR A 342 5.33 9.85 23.40
C TYR A 342 6.69 10.25 22.82
N HIS A 343 7.54 10.91 23.61
CA HIS A 343 8.86 11.36 23.15
C HIS A 343 9.80 10.18 22.87
N THR A 344 9.71 9.08 23.62
CA THR A 344 10.47 7.86 23.35
C THR A 344 10.08 7.30 21.97
N LEU A 345 8.79 7.12 21.70
CA LEU A 345 8.31 6.59 20.40
C LEU A 345 8.67 7.52 19.24
N LEU A 346 8.56 8.84 19.44
CA LEU A 346 8.96 9.85 18.44
C LEU A 346 10.46 9.75 18.11
N ALA A 347 11.31 9.66 19.11
CA ALA A 347 12.75 9.50 18.91
C ALA A 347 13.07 8.20 18.14
N ASN A 348 12.39 7.12 18.49
CA ASN A 348 12.54 5.82 17.83
C ASN A 348 12.05 5.85 16.37
N CYS A 349 10.98 6.58 16.05
CA CYS A 349 10.56 6.81 14.65
C CYS A 349 11.68 7.46 13.82
N LYS A 350 12.40 8.42 14.40
CA LYS A 350 13.54 9.08 13.73
C LYS A 350 14.69 8.12 13.42
N GLN A 351 14.90 7.10 14.25
CA GLN A 351 15.88 6.04 13.99
C GLN A 351 15.34 5.02 12.98
N ALA A 352 14.11 4.56 13.16
CA ALA A 352 13.49 3.55 12.28
C ALA A 352 13.43 3.98 10.81
N ARG A 353 13.15 5.26 10.51
CA ARG A 353 13.10 5.76 9.13
C ARG A 353 14.43 5.68 8.40
N LEU A 354 15.58 5.67 9.11
CA LEU A 354 16.90 5.52 8.51
C LEU A 354 17.13 4.11 7.97
N TYR A 355 16.42 3.13 8.52
CA TYR A 355 16.46 1.75 8.07
C TYR A 355 15.31 1.40 7.11
N TYR A 356 14.07 1.78 7.46
CA TYR A 356 12.87 1.52 6.67
C TYR A 356 12.61 2.70 5.70
N ASN A 357 13.36 2.76 4.59
CA ASN A 357 13.20 3.79 3.57
C ASN A 357 13.37 3.22 2.18
N TRP A 358 12.90 3.96 1.18
CA TRP A 358 12.93 3.51 -0.21
C TRP A 358 14.34 3.32 -0.74
N GLN A 359 15.32 4.13 -0.33
CA GLN A 359 16.70 4.02 -0.79
C GLN A 359 17.32 2.65 -0.44
N GLU A 360 16.96 2.07 0.70
CA GLU A 360 17.39 0.70 1.05
C GLU A 360 16.62 -0.37 0.26
N GLU A 361 15.33 -0.18 0.04
CA GLU A 361 14.52 -1.11 -0.75
C GLU A 361 14.88 -1.05 -2.27
N GLU A 362 15.20 0.14 -2.78
CA GLU A 362 15.67 0.36 -4.16
C GLU A 362 16.91 -0.45 -4.48
N LYS A 363 17.88 -0.52 -3.58
CA LYS A 363 19.11 -1.32 -3.76
C LYS A 363 18.80 -2.80 -3.99
N LYS A 364 17.85 -3.33 -3.21
CA LYS A 364 17.38 -4.72 -3.35
C LYS A 364 16.63 -4.92 -4.67
N LEU A 365 15.73 -4.00 -5.01
CA LEU A 365 14.97 -4.03 -6.25
C LEU A 365 15.88 -4.05 -7.48
N VAL A 366 16.82 -3.12 -7.56
CA VAL A 366 17.77 -3.04 -8.69
C VAL A 366 18.57 -4.33 -8.82
N ARG A 367 19.02 -4.91 -7.70
CA ARG A 367 19.75 -6.20 -7.70
C ARG A 367 18.91 -7.33 -8.29
N ILE A 368 17.62 -7.42 -7.98
CA ILE A 368 16.71 -8.45 -8.56
C ILE A 368 16.71 -8.36 -10.09
N TYR A 369 16.59 -7.16 -10.66
CA TYR A 369 16.57 -6.98 -12.11
C TYR A 369 17.95 -7.16 -12.75
N GLN A 370 19.04 -6.85 -12.04
CA GLN A 370 20.40 -7.15 -12.50
C GLN A 370 20.63 -8.67 -12.57
N GLN A 371 20.24 -9.42 -11.54
CA GLN A 371 20.32 -10.89 -11.51
C GLN A 371 19.48 -11.52 -12.63
N LEU A 372 18.31 -10.98 -12.92
CA LEU A 372 17.44 -11.47 -13.98
C LEU A 372 18.10 -11.49 -15.37
N PHE A 373 18.96 -10.51 -15.65
CA PHE A 373 19.60 -10.35 -16.95
C PHE A 373 21.07 -10.77 -16.99
N CYS A 374 21.73 -10.88 -15.85
CA CYS A 374 23.13 -11.23 -15.72
C CYS A 374 23.36 -12.19 -14.55
N PRO A 375 22.80 -13.41 -14.59
CA PRO A 375 22.90 -14.36 -13.46
C PRO A 375 24.33 -14.77 -13.13
N GLN A 376 25.27 -14.64 -14.07
CA GLN A 376 26.68 -15.06 -13.92
C GLN A 376 27.51 -14.21 -12.95
N PHE A 377 27.02 -13.03 -12.55
CA PHE A 377 27.76 -12.14 -11.64
C PHE A 377 27.37 -12.28 -10.16
N PHE A 378 26.47 -13.21 -9.82
CA PHE A 378 25.88 -13.31 -8.49
C PHE A 378 25.90 -14.75 -7.91
N ASN A 379 26.65 -15.67 -8.54
CA ASN A 379 26.94 -17.01 -8.05
C ASN A 379 28.22 -17.03 -7.23
#